data_9781795cde5d070d6a298ff653b12834
#
_entry.id   9781795cde5d070d6a298ff653b12834
#
_cell.length_a   1.000
_cell.length_b   1.000
_cell.length_c   1.000
_cell.angle_alpha   90.00
_cell.angle_beta   90.00
_cell.angle_gamma   90.00
#
_symmetry.space_group_name_H-M   'P 1'
#
loop_
_entity.id
_entity.type
_entity.pdbx_description
1 polymer ?
#
loop_
_entity_poly.entity_id
_entity_poly.type
_entity_poly.pdbx_seq_one_letter_code
_entity_poly.pdbx_strand_id
1 'polypeptide(L)'
;SYIAGTALTEIDKVSRNLTQLIEQISKSTSDEAASANIVANNMQHIFAVTEQTGEGTRATAQQVRELSKMATDLRESVARFKIA
;
A
#
# COMPACT_ATOMS: atom_id res chain seq x y z
N SER A 1 23.91 -55.61 7.57
CA SER A 1 23.57 -56.25 6.30
C SER A 1 23.51 -55.21 5.18
N TYR A 2 23.51 -55.66 3.97
CA TYR A 2 23.36 -54.77 2.81
C TYR A 2 22.02 -53.99 2.88
N ILE A 3 20.95 -54.68 3.24
CA ILE A 3 19.60 -54.05 3.36
C ILE A 3 19.59 -52.98 4.45
N ALA A 4 20.17 -53.26 5.60
CA ALA A 4 20.24 -52.29 6.71
C ALA A 4 21.12 -51.11 6.33
N GLY A 5 22.24 -51.32 5.63
CA GLY A 5 23.10 -50.25 5.16
C GLY A 5 22.43 -49.36 4.14
N THR A 6 21.66 -49.94 3.23
CA THR A 6 20.85 -49.17 2.24
C THR A 6 19.76 -48.35 2.91
N ALA A 7 19.07 -48.93 3.89
CA ALA A 7 18.05 -48.22 4.64
C ALA A 7 18.62 -47.02 5.42
N LEU A 8 19.78 -47.20 6.05
CA LEU A 8 20.46 -46.12 6.78
C LEU A 8 20.89 -44.98 5.84
N THR A 9 21.38 -45.34 4.65
CA THR A 9 21.75 -44.34 3.63
C THR A 9 20.55 -43.53 3.16
N GLU A 10 19.41 -44.20 2.96
CA GLU A 10 18.18 -43.52 2.60
C GLU A 10 17.66 -42.59 3.72
N ILE A 11 17.74 -43.03 4.96
CA ILE A 11 17.39 -42.21 6.13
C ILE A 11 18.28 -40.98 6.20
N ASP A 12 19.58 -41.12 6.01
CA ASP A 12 20.52 -40.00 5.99
C ASP A 12 20.17 -38.99 4.90
N LYS A 13 19.89 -39.50 3.70
CA LYS A 13 19.51 -38.65 2.55
C LYS A 13 18.23 -37.88 2.80
N VAL A 14 17.20 -38.54 3.32
CA VAL A 14 15.93 -37.91 3.65
C VAL A 14 16.12 -36.88 4.75
N SER A 15 16.93 -37.18 5.77
CA SER A 15 17.25 -36.25 6.86
C SER A 15 17.93 -34.98 6.35
N ARG A 16 18.88 -35.11 5.43
CA ARG A 16 19.57 -33.96 4.82
C ARG A 16 18.61 -33.11 3.99
N ASN A 17 17.77 -33.77 3.19
CA ASN A 17 16.77 -33.07 2.40
C ASN A 17 15.80 -32.32 3.29
N LEU A 18 15.37 -32.91 4.39
CA LEU A 18 14.49 -32.30 5.36
C LEU A 18 15.13 -31.08 6.02
N THR A 19 16.42 -31.18 6.39
CA THR A 19 17.16 -30.04 6.94
C THR A 19 17.21 -28.89 5.95
N GLN A 20 17.50 -29.15 4.68
CA GLN A 20 17.52 -28.14 3.63
C GLN A 20 16.13 -27.48 3.45
N LEU A 21 15.08 -28.29 3.48
CA LEU A 21 13.71 -27.79 3.36
C LEU A 21 13.34 -26.87 4.52
N ILE A 22 13.73 -27.26 5.75
CA ILE A 22 13.50 -26.42 6.94
C ILE A 22 14.25 -25.10 6.82
N GLU A 23 15.48 -25.11 6.34
CA GLU A 23 16.25 -23.87 6.11
C GLU A 23 15.58 -22.97 5.09
N GLN A 24 15.08 -23.54 3.98
CA GLN A 24 14.35 -22.79 2.97
C GLN A 24 13.06 -22.19 3.50
N ILE A 25 12.32 -22.94 4.30
CA ILE A 25 11.08 -22.46 4.93
C ILE A 25 11.39 -21.32 5.90
N SER A 26 12.45 -21.46 6.71
CA SER A 26 12.88 -20.43 7.64
C SER A 26 13.24 -19.13 6.92
N LYS A 27 13.99 -19.25 5.81
CA LYS A 27 14.35 -18.08 4.99
C LYS A 27 13.11 -17.44 4.37
N SER A 28 12.23 -18.25 3.80
CA SER A 28 10.97 -17.76 3.20
C SER A 28 10.09 -17.05 4.23
N THR A 29 9.99 -17.60 5.43
CA THR A 29 9.22 -16.99 6.52
C THR A 29 9.82 -15.64 6.92
N SER A 30 11.14 -15.54 7.01
CA SER A 30 11.83 -14.29 7.30
C SER A 30 11.61 -13.25 6.21
N ASP A 31 11.69 -13.67 4.94
CA ASP A 31 11.44 -12.80 3.78
C ASP A 31 9.99 -12.31 3.76
N GLU A 32 9.04 -13.18 4.07
CA GLU A 32 7.62 -12.81 4.18
C GLU A 32 7.37 -11.80 5.29
N ALA A 33 8.00 -11.98 6.44
CA ALA A 33 7.89 -11.02 7.54
C ALA A 33 8.42 -9.64 7.16
N ALA A 34 9.57 -9.62 6.45
CA ALA A 34 10.14 -8.37 5.94
C ALA A 34 9.21 -7.70 4.93
N SER A 35 8.63 -8.49 4.02
CA SER A 35 7.65 -7.99 3.04
C SER A 35 6.40 -7.45 3.70
N ALA A 36 5.90 -8.12 4.74
CA ALA A 36 4.73 -7.66 5.50
C ALA A 36 5.00 -6.32 6.17
N ASN A 37 6.21 -6.10 6.70
CA ASN A 37 6.60 -4.82 7.28
C ASN A 37 6.64 -3.70 6.24
N ILE A 38 7.13 -4.00 5.03
CA ILE A 38 7.14 -3.04 3.92
C ILE A 38 5.70 -2.67 3.55
N VAL A 39 4.82 -3.65 3.44
CA VAL A 39 3.40 -3.40 3.14
C VAL A 39 2.76 -2.54 4.22
N ALA A 40 3.01 -2.84 5.49
CA ALA A 40 2.47 -2.05 6.62
C ALA A 40 2.93 -0.58 6.54
N ASN A 41 4.20 -0.34 6.25
CA ASN A 41 4.74 1.00 6.09
C ASN A 41 4.12 1.72 4.89
N ASN A 42 3.93 1.00 3.78
CA ASN A 42 3.28 1.56 2.59
C ASN A 42 1.83 1.92 2.87
N MET A 43 1.12 1.12 3.66
CA MET A 43 -0.26 1.40 4.04
C MET A 43 -0.36 2.66 4.90
N GLN A 44 0.56 2.87 5.84
CA GLN A 44 0.63 4.11 6.62
C GLN A 44 0.82 5.33 5.72
N HIS A 45 1.70 5.21 4.73
CA HIS A 45 1.93 6.27 3.75
C HIS A 45 0.67 6.54 2.92
N ILE A 46 -0.02 5.49 2.48
CA ILE A 46 -1.29 5.60 1.73
C ILE A 46 -2.34 6.34 2.56
N PHE A 47 -2.48 6.01 3.84
CA PHE A 47 -3.42 6.67 4.74
C PHE A 47 -3.10 8.17 4.87
N ALA A 48 -1.82 8.52 5.02
CA ALA A 48 -1.39 9.92 5.09
C ALA A 48 -1.71 10.68 3.80
N VAL A 49 -1.42 10.07 2.64
CA VAL A 49 -1.74 10.67 1.33
C VAL A 49 -3.25 10.79 1.14
N THR A 50 -4.02 9.80 1.57
CA THR A 50 -5.48 9.81 1.48
C THR A 50 -6.07 10.97 2.31
N GLU A 51 -5.55 11.17 3.52
CA GLU A 51 -5.97 12.28 4.38
C GLU A 51 -5.63 13.63 3.74
N GLN A 52 -4.42 13.77 3.23
CA GLN A 52 -3.97 14.98 2.52
C GLN A 52 -4.82 15.25 1.29
N THR A 53 -5.16 14.22 0.52
CA THR A 53 -6.03 14.32 -0.65
C THR A 53 -7.42 14.79 -0.24
N GLY A 54 -7.96 14.28 0.86
CA GLY A 54 -9.24 14.70 1.42
C GLY A 54 -9.24 16.19 1.78
N GLU A 55 -8.18 16.67 2.42
CA GLU A 55 -8.02 18.10 2.74
C GLU A 55 -7.96 18.94 1.47
N GLY A 56 -7.17 18.52 0.48
CA GLY A 56 -7.06 19.20 -0.81
C GLY A 56 -8.40 19.23 -1.55
N THR A 57 -9.16 18.15 -1.50
CA THR A 57 -10.51 18.09 -2.11
C THR A 57 -11.46 19.08 -1.45
N ARG A 58 -11.44 19.16 -0.11
CA ARG A 58 -12.27 20.13 0.61
C ARG A 58 -11.88 21.57 0.29
N ALA A 59 -10.57 21.85 0.20
CA ALA A 59 -10.07 23.16 -0.19
C ALA A 59 -10.51 23.53 -1.61
N THR A 60 -10.42 22.58 -2.55
CA THR A 60 -10.88 22.79 -3.93
C THR A 60 -12.38 23.06 -3.98
N ALA A 61 -13.19 22.33 -3.22
CA ALA A 61 -14.62 22.56 -3.15
C ALA A 61 -14.93 23.97 -2.63
N GLN A 62 -14.19 24.45 -1.64
CA GLN A 62 -14.32 25.80 -1.12
C GLN A 62 -13.98 26.85 -2.18
N GLN A 63 -12.89 26.64 -2.91
CA GLN A 63 -12.48 27.53 -4.01
C GLN A 63 -13.54 27.59 -5.11
N VAL A 64 -14.13 26.44 -5.44
CA VAL A 64 -15.22 26.39 -6.44
C VAL A 64 -16.42 27.21 -5.97
N ARG A 65 -16.79 27.13 -4.71
CA ARG A 65 -17.90 27.97 -4.15
C ARG A 65 -17.57 29.43 -4.22
N GLU A 66 -16.31 29.80 -3.91
CA GLU A 66 -15.87 31.21 -4.00
C GLU A 66 -15.90 31.74 -5.43
N LEU A 67 -15.44 30.91 -6.39
CA LEU A 67 -15.50 31.26 -7.82
C LEU A 67 -16.93 31.40 -8.28
N SER A 68 -17.84 30.56 -7.86
CA SER A 68 -19.26 30.64 -8.19
C SER A 68 -19.88 31.95 -7.66
N LYS A 69 -19.52 32.32 -6.45
CA LYS A 69 -19.97 33.60 -5.86
C LYS A 69 -19.41 34.79 -6.63
N MET A 70 -18.11 34.76 -6.97
CA MET A 70 -17.49 35.84 -7.77
C MET A 70 -18.16 35.98 -9.14
N ALA A 71 -18.49 34.86 -9.78
CA ALA A 71 -19.17 34.87 -11.07
C ALA A 71 -20.56 35.50 -10.96
N THR A 72 -21.31 35.18 -9.90
CA THR A 72 -22.60 35.79 -9.62
C THR A 72 -22.47 37.29 -9.37
N ASP A 73 -21.51 37.68 -8.52
CA ASP A 73 -21.27 39.11 -8.20
C ASP A 73 -20.88 39.88 -9.46
N LEU A 74 -20.04 39.30 -10.31
CA LEU A 74 -19.66 39.94 -11.58
C LEU A 74 -20.85 40.09 -12.51
N ARG A 75 -21.68 39.07 -12.63
CA ARG A 75 -22.89 39.12 -13.46
C ARG A 75 -23.83 40.22 -13.00
N GLU A 76 -24.02 40.37 -11.69
CA GLU A 76 -24.85 41.44 -11.10
C GLU A 76 -24.25 42.82 -11.36
N SER A 77 -22.93 42.96 -11.24
CA SER A 77 -22.23 44.23 -11.52
C SER A 77 -22.39 44.61 -12.98
N VAL A 78 -22.23 43.67 -13.90
CA VAL A 78 -22.42 43.96 -15.34
C VAL A 78 -23.87 44.36 -15.64
N ALA A 79 -24.85 43.70 -15.01
CA ALA A 79 -26.24 44.01 -15.18
C ALA A 79 -26.55 45.41 -14.70
N ARG A 80 -26.04 45.82 -13.53
CA ARG A 80 -26.22 47.18 -13.00
C ARG A 80 -25.56 48.22 -13.91
N PHE A 81 -24.36 47.94 -14.38
CA PHE A 81 -23.63 48.82 -15.26
C PHE A 81 -24.38 49.02 -16.60
N LYS A 82 -24.96 47.97 -17.16
CA LYS A 82 -25.74 48.03 -18.41
C LYS A 82 -27.01 48.87 -18.27
N ILE A 83 -27.65 48.86 -17.12
CA ILE A 83 -28.88 49.61 -16.86
C ILE A 83 -28.60 51.11 -16.63
N ALA A 84 -27.47 51.35 -15.99
CA ALA A 84 -27.01 52.72 -15.76
C ALA A 84 -26.50 53.37 -17.03
#